data_9e4128c8971deb8c7b3a964e8c4aa5e4
#
_entry.id   9e4128c8971deb8c7b3a964e8c4aa5e4
#
_cell.length_a   1.000
_cell.length_b   1.000
_cell.length_c   1.000
_cell.angle_alpha   90.00
_cell.angle_beta   90.00
_cell.angle_gamma   90.00
#
_symmetry.space_group_name_H-M   'P 1'
#
loop_
_entity.id
_entity.type
_entity.pdbx_description
1 polymer ?
#
loop_
_entity_poly.entity_id
_entity_poly.type
_entity_poly.pdbx_seq_one_letter_code
_entity_poly.pdbx_strand_id
1 'polypeptide(L)'
;MHFDTSRPFFRPRRAQRVALAAMSVGALAFVSACSTASSDEAADSDTLNIVASTSIWGDVAQAVADSTDGVDIEVTSLVEGNNMDPHHFEPSAADMARAHEADVVVVGGGGYDAWLYSALDDQDKIIHSLPLTTHDHDHGDEHDDEAHGHEAHEHVAHAHDHGEEGHSHEVESIDGNEHIWYDPTAVMEVAHEIAEHINDVAPAANASDEEVVNQVSGLDSRLHELGKKNYVQSEPIADYLLAHTEMEDLTPEGYRHASLSHGEPAAADLAALIDELKSGNVDVLIYNPQTQTDMTTRIRTTAEDEGIDVVEIGETPPDHQNFFEYFDEVVSSLEALDA
;
A
#
# COMPACT_ATOMS: atom_id res chain seq x y z
N MET A 1 -22.17 0.35 61.05
CA MET A 1 -22.38 -1.02 61.60
C MET A 1 -21.55 -1.93 60.70
N HIS A 2 -20.44 -2.29 61.27
CA HIS A 2 -19.88 -3.61 61.61
C HIS A 2 -19.51 -4.43 60.38
N PHE A 3 -18.19 -4.49 60.08
CA PHE A 3 -17.22 -5.57 60.37
C PHE A 3 -17.68 -6.92 59.79
N ASP A 4 -16.82 -7.59 58.98
CA ASP A 4 -15.81 -8.49 59.48
C ASP A 4 -14.83 -8.96 58.38
N THR A 5 -13.61 -9.03 58.81
CA THR A 5 -12.39 -9.57 58.25
C THR A 5 -12.41 -11.10 58.19
N SER A 6 -11.73 -11.73 57.25
CA SER A 6 -10.82 -12.85 57.52
C SER A 6 -10.07 -13.33 56.29
N ARG A 7 -8.76 -13.13 56.25
CA ARG A 7 -7.78 -13.95 55.52
C ARG A 7 -7.49 -15.24 56.31
N PRO A 8 -6.99 -16.31 55.73
CA PRO A 8 -5.64 -16.70 56.14
C PRO A 8 -4.65 -17.04 55.03
N PHE A 9 -3.42 -16.69 55.35
CA PHE A 9 -2.15 -17.16 54.83
C PHE A 9 -1.95 -18.67 54.93
N PHE A 10 -1.31 -19.29 53.94
CA PHE A 10 -0.48 -20.45 54.19
C PHE A 10 0.82 -20.38 53.42
N ARG A 11 1.92 -20.54 54.12
CA ARG A 11 3.31 -20.57 53.74
C ARG A 11 3.84 -22.04 53.78
N PRO A 12 5.10 -22.31 53.49
CA PRO A 12 5.56 -23.31 52.49
C PRO A 12 6.20 -24.57 53.16
N ARG A 13 6.48 -25.60 52.37
CA ARG A 13 7.36 -26.67 52.82
C ARG A 13 8.47 -26.95 51.80
N ARG A 14 9.70 -26.62 52.22
CA ARG A 14 10.95 -27.13 51.73
C ARG A 14 11.09 -28.61 52.18
N ALA A 15 11.62 -29.45 51.31
CA ALA A 15 12.34 -30.62 51.73
C ALA A 15 13.54 -30.86 50.76
N GLN A 16 14.66 -30.98 51.40
CA GLN A 16 16.01 -31.18 50.80
C GLN A 16 16.37 -32.66 50.79
N ARG A 17 17.44 -32.92 50.01
CA ARG A 17 18.45 -34.01 50.14
C ARG A 17 18.12 -35.26 49.31
N VAL A 18 19.05 -35.97 48.61
CA VAL A 18 20.47 -36.28 48.90
C VAL A 18 21.16 -36.70 47.61
N ALA A 19 22.42 -36.35 47.49
CA ALA A 19 23.38 -36.78 46.47
C ALA A 19 23.73 -38.27 46.58
N LEU A 20 24.07 -38.92 45.45
CA LEU A 20 25.03 -40.03 45.45
C LEU A 20 25.81 -39.99 44.13
N ALA A 21 27.13 -39.87 44.30
CA ALA A 21 28.14 -40.05 43.27
C ALA A 21 28.45 -41.54 43.07
N ALA A 22 28.64 -41.97 41.85
CA ALA A 22 29.40 -43.18 41.56
C ALA A 22 30.19 -42.96 40.27
N MET A 23 31.49 -42.90 40.43
CA MET A 23 32.49 -43.02 39.36
C MET A 23 32.51 -44.47 38.87
N SER A 24 32.59 -44.65 37.55
CA SER A 24 33.25 -45.85 36.98
C SER A 24 33.90 -45.47 35.64
N VAL A 25 35.21 -45.67 35.66
CA VAL A 25 36.17 -45.64 34.54
C VAL A 25 35.99 -46.90 33.71
N GLY A 26 36.00 -46.82 32.39
CA GLY A 26 35.96 -47.99 31.53
C GLY A 26 36.10 -47.75 30.04
N ALA A 27 37.33 -47.82 29.57
CA ALA A 27 37.79 -48.30 28.26
C ALA A 27 37.33 -47.68 26.94
N LEU A 28 38.27 -47.02 26.26
CA LEU A 28 38.32 -46.74 24.82
C LEU A 28 38.13 -48.00 23.97
N ALA A 29 37.19 -47.94 23.04
CA ALA A 29 37.20 -48.72 21.82
C ALA A 29 36.93 -47.81 20.64
N PHE A 30 37.96 -47.51 19.85
CA PHE A 30 37.83 -46.90 18.55
C PHE A 30 37.17 -47.89 17.59
N VAL A 31 35.93 -47.68 17.23
CA VAL A 31 35.32 -48.28 16.04
C VAL A 31 35.15 -47.17 15.03
N SER A 32 36.09 -47.15 14.09
CA SER A 32 35.96 -46.34 12.88
C SER A 32 34.87 -46.97 12.00
N ALA A 33 33.64 -46.52 12.14
CA ALA A 33 32.59 -46.78 11.17
C ALA A 33 32.55 -45.58 10.23
N CYS A 34 33.10 -45.75 9.03
CA CYS A 34 32.73 -44.92 7.88
C CYS A 34 31.27 -45.20 7.57
N SER A 35 30.37 -44.48 8.19
CA SER A 35 29.05 -44.26 7.64
C SER A 35 29.20 -43.15 6.63
N THR A 36 29.06 -43.50 5.34
CA THR A 36 28.63 -42.55 4.33
C THR A 36 27.29 -41.97 4.82
N ALA A 37 27.38 -40.87 5.56
CA ALA A 37 26.24 -39.98 5.68
C ALA A 37 26.03 -39.46 4.27
N SER A 38 24.97 -39.95 3.62
CA SER A 38 24.30 -39.17 2.61
C SER A 38 23.96 -37.86 3.32
N SER A 39 24.69 -36.81 3.00
CA SER A 39 24.19 -35.48 3.17
C SER A 39 22.98 -35.42 2.25
N ASP A 40 21.78 -35.68 2.79
CA ASP A 40 20.65 -34.95 2.35
C ASP A 40 21.07 -33.49 2.63
N GLU A 41 21.65 -32.83 1.65
CA GLU A 41 21.55 -31.43 1.51
C GLU A 41 20.01 -31.21 1.42
N ALA A 42 19.40 -30.90 2.58
CA ALA A 42 18.21 -30.08 2.53
C ALA A 42 18.65 -28.92 1.64
N ALA A 43 18.13 -28.87 0.44
CA ALA A 43 18.16 -27.65 -0.33
C ALA A 43 17.62 -26.59 0.64
N ASP A 44 18.49 -25.66 1.03
CA ASP A 44 18.08 -24.42 1.64
C ASP A 44 17.15 -23.86 0.57
N SER A 45 15.84 -24.03 0.73
CA SER A 45 14.89 -23.37 -0.13
C SER A 45 15.04 -21.91 0.25
N ASP A 46 15.81 -21.16 -0.57
CA ASP A 46 15.92 -19.74 -0.40
C ASP A 46 14.49 -19.19 -0.42
N THR A 47 14.04 -18.73 0.74
CA THR A 47 12.73 -18.07 0.88
C THR A 47 12.84 -16.75 0.14
N LEU A 48 11.95 -16.50 -0.80
CA LEU A 48 11.89 -15.23 -1.51
C LEU A 48 11.12 -14.23 -0.64
N ASN A 49 11.74 -13.10 -0.34
CA ASN A 49 11.18 -12.07 0.53
C ASN A 49 10.65 -10.91 -0.29
N ILE A 50 9.36 -10.64 -0.19
CA ILE A 50 8.68 -9.49 -0.81
C ILE A 50 8.33 -8.49 0.29
N VAL A 51 8.74 -7.24 0.11
CA VAL A 51 8.34 -6.13 0.99
C VAL A 51 7.47 -5.16 0.22
N ALA A 52 6.27 -4.90 0.73
CA ALA A 52 5.35 -3.93 0.18
C ALA A 52 5.28 -2.67 1.04
N SER A 53 5.13 -1.51 0.42
CA SER A 53 4.99 -0.24 1.13
C SER A 53 3.74 -0.22 2.01
N THR A 54 2.61 -0.70 1.48
CA THR A 54 1.31 -0.77 2.17
C THR A 54 0.72 -2.17 2.12
N SER A 55 -0.28 -2.43 2.97
CA SER A 55 -1.05 -3.68 2.94
C SER A 55 -1.77 -3.91 1.60
N ILE A 56 -2.09 -2.86 0.84
CA ILE A 56 -2.69 -2.98 -0.50
C ILE A 56 -1.77 -3.77 -1.42
N TRP A 57 -0.55 -3.28 -1.62
CA TRP A 57 0.44 -3.94 -2.46
C TRP A 57 0.91 -5.28 -1.87
N GLY A 58 0.89 -5.37 -0.53
CA GLY A 58 1.16 -6.63 0.16
C GLY A 58 0.10 -7.69 -0.13
N ASP A 59 -1.18 -7.34 -0.17
CA ASP A 59 -2.27 -8.27 -0.49
C ASP A 59 -2.23 -8.69 -1.97
N VAL A 60 -1.86 -7.78 -2.88
CA VAL A 60 -1.61 -8.11 -4.29
C VAL A 60 -0.44 -9.09 -4.42
N ALA A 61 0.68 -8.82 -3.75
CA ALA A 61 1.84 -9.70 -3.75
C ALA A 61 1.53 -11.07 -3.10
N GLN A 62 0.74 -11.08 -2.02
CA GLN A 62 0.32 -12.32 -1.35
C GLN A 62 -0.57 -13.17 -2.25
N ALA A 63 -1.50 -12.57 -3.00
CA ALA A 63 -2.36 -13.30 -3.94
C ALA A 63 -1.54 -13.99 -5.05
N VAL A 64 -0.50 -13.32 -5.55
CA VAL A 64 0.46 -13.92 -6.50
C VAL A 64 1.29 -15.01 -5.82
N ALA A 65 1.79 -14.76 -4.61
CA ALA A 65 2.56 -15.74 -3.84
C ALA A 65 1.76 -17.03 -3.55
N ASP A 66 0.48 -16.89 -3.22
CA ASP A 66 -0.42 -18.03 -2.97
C ASP A 66 -0.68 -18.88 -4.22
N SER A 67 -0.49 -18.32 -5.42
CA SER A 67 -0.56 -19.04 -6.70
C SER A 67 0.73 -19.80 -7.05
N THR A 68 1.80 -19.57 -6.28
CA THR A 68 3.15 -20.01 -6.60
C THR A 68 3.46 -21.37 -6.01
N ASP A 69 4.05 -22.27 -6.80
CA ASP A 69 4.44 -23.60 -6.41
C ASP A 69 5.98 -23.70 -6.29
N GLY A 70 6.47 -24.48 -5.32
CA GLY A 70 7.86 -24.96 -5.29
C GLY A 70 8.92 -23.95 -4.78
N VAL A 71 8.49 -22.75 -4.36
CA VAL A 71 9.32 -21.78 -3.64
C VAL A 71 8.54 -21.26 -2.43
N ASP A 72 9.22 -21.03 -1.32
CA ASP A 72 8.62 -20.39 -0.16
C ASP A 72 8.73 -18.87 -0.34
N ILE A 73 7.60 -18.16 -0.27
CA ILE A 73 7.54 -16.69 -0.39
C ILE A 73 7.02 -16.12 0.92
N GLU A 74 7.73 -15.12 1.45
CA GLU A 74 7.30 -14.34 2.61
C GLU A 74 6.99 -12.91 2.18
N VAL A 75 5.76 -12.46 2.38
CA VAL A 75 5.33 -11.10 2.06
C VAL A 75 5.19 -10.30 3.35
N THR A 76 5.77 -9.11 3.39
CA THR A 76 5.69 -8.18 4.52
C THR A 76 5.22 -6.81 4.05
N SER A 77 4.11 -6.32 4.59
CA SER A 77 3.66 -4.95 4.41
C SER A 77 4.24 -4.04 5.50
N LEU A 78 4.70 -2.84 5.16
CA LEU A 78 5.26 -1.90 6.14
C LEU A 78 4.19 -1.01 6.77
N VAL A 79 3.17 -0.62 6.02
CA VAL A 79 1.99 0.10 6.52
C VAL A 79 0.80 -0.83 6.49
N GLU A 80 0.21 -1.09 7.66
CA GLU A 80 -0.95 -1.98 7.82
C GLU A 80 -2.09 -1.29 8.58
N GLY A 81 -3.32 -1.67 8.23
CA GLY A 81 -4.54 -1.19 8.87
C GLY A 81 -4.84 0.28 8.57
N ASN A 82 -6.00 0.75 9.00
CA ASN A 82 -6.52 2.09 8.69
C ASN A 82 -6.52 3.07 9.88
N ASN A 83 -5.69 2.79 10.90
CA ASN A 83 -5.68 3.58 12.13
C ASN A 83 -4.76 4.81 12.07
N MET A 84 -4.05 4.99 10.99
CA MET A 84 -3.15 6.12 10.76
C MET A 84 -3.26 6.59 9.32
N ASP A 85 -2.87 7.84 9.09
CA ASP A 85 -2.69 8.40 7.77
C ASP A 85 -1.33 7.93 7.21
N PRO A 86 -1.31 7.17 6.10
CA PRO A 86 -0.06 6.64 5.54
C PRO A 86 0.91 7.71 5.04
N HIS A 87 0.44 8.91 4.69
CA HIS A 87 1.29 10.05 4.32
C HIS A 87 2.20 10.51 5.48
N HIS A 88 1.83 10.17 6.72
CA HIS A 88 2.59 10.49 7.92
C HIS A 88 3.37 9.29 8.48
N PHE A 89 3.52 8.22 7.69
CA PHE A 89 4.28 7.06 8.12
C PHE A 89 5.78 7.34 8.15
N GLU A 90 6.41 7.04 9.29
CA GLU A 90 7.87 7.12 9.47
C GLU A 90 8.43 5.69 9.66
N PRO A 91 9.18 5.15 8.68
CA PRO A 91 9.69 3.79 8.77
C PRO A 91 10.73 3.65 9.90
N SER A 92 10.68 2.55 10.61
CA SER A 92 11.70 2.22 11.59
C SER A 92 12.99 1.72 10.89
N ALA A 93 14.11 1.71 11.62
CA ALA A 93 15.35 1.12 11.10
C ALA A 93 15.21 -0.38 10.78
N ALA A 94 14.28 -1.09 11.45
CA ALA A 94 13.99 -2.49 11.17
C ALA A 94 13.19 -2.66 9.87
N ASP A 95 12.28 -1.74 9.58
CA ASP A 95 11.52 -1.74 8.32
C ASP A 95 12.44 -1.50 7.13
N MET A 96 13.32 -0.50 7.25
CA MET A 96 14.32 -0.22 6.21
C MET A 96 15.29 -1.38 6.02
N ALA A 97 15.70 -2.07 7.09
CA ALA A 97 16.57 -3.26 6.97
C ALA A 97 15.86 -4.38 6.19
N ARG A 98 14.57 -4.64 6.47
CA ARG A 98 13.78 -5.62 5.71
C ARG A 98 13.70 -5.26 4.23
N ALA A 99 13.43 -3.99 3.91
CA ALA A 99 13.36 -3.52 2.54
C ALA A 99 14.71 -3.64 1.79
N HIS A 100 15.83 -3.38 2.47
CA HIS A 100 17.16 -3.58 1.89
C HIS A 100 17.46 -5.07 1.62
N GLU A 101 17.02 -5.96 2.50
CA GLU A 101 17.23 -7.40 2.43
C GLU A 101 16.22 -8.14 1.53
N ALA A 102 15.12 -7.47 1.13
CA ALA A 102 14.09 -8.05 0.28
C ALA A 102 14.62 -8.35 -1.12
N ASP A 103 14.09 -9.41 -1.73
CA ASP A 103 14.34 -9.77 -3.13
C ASP A 103 13.48 -8.91 -4.06
N VAL A 104 12.27 -8.55 -3.63
CA VAL A 104 11.33 -7.69 -4.36
C VAL A 104 10.78 -6.63 -3.40
N VAL A 105 10.62 -5.41 -3.89
CA VAL A 105 9.94 -4.32 -3.17
C VAL A 105 8.80 -3.80 -4.05
N VAL A 106 7.58 -3.77 -3.50
CA VAL A 106 6.38 -3.33 -4.24
C VAL A 106 5.89 -2.01 -3.67
N VAL A 107 5.73 -1.03 -4.53
CA VAL A 107 5.33 0.34 -4.19
C VAL A 107 4.28 0.87 -5.15
N GLY A 108 3.50 1.87 -4.74
CA GLY A 108 2.62 2.61 -5.64
C GLY A 108 3.38 3.53 -6.59
N GLY A 109 4.45 4.14 -6.11
CA GLY A 109 5.21 5.15 -6.85
C GLY A 109 4.60 6.55 -6.73
N GLY A 110 4.88 7.41 -7.69
CA GLY A 110 4.29 8.76 -7.77
C GLY A 110 4.73 9.75 -6.68
N GLY A 111 5.27 9.31 -5.58
CA GLY A 111 5.63 10.14 -4.41
C GLY A 111 5.11 9.59 -3.11
N TYR A 112 3.97 8.90 -3.13
CA TYR A 112 3.27 8.38 -1.95
C TYR A 112 4.18 7.60 -0.98
N ASP A 113 4.97 6.70 -1.52
CA ASP A 113 5.88 5.84 -0.77
C ASP A 113 7.37 6.11 -1.09
N ALA A 114 7.68 7.35 -1.48
CA ALA A 114 9.05 7.80 -1.76
C ALA A 114 10.01 7.60 -0.57
N TRP A 115 9.50 7.61 0.65
CA TRP A 115 10.25 7.29 1.87
C TRP A 115 10.88 5.88 1.83
N LEU A 116 10.28 4.95 1.07
CA LEU A 116 10.79 3.58 0.91
C LEU A 116 11.76 3.49 -0.28
N TYR A 117 11.27 3.72 -1.49
CA TYR A 117 12.06 3.47 -2.69
C TYR A 117 13.26 4.40 -2.87
N SER A 118 13.20 5.65 -2.38
CA SER A 118 14.33 6.59 -2.45
C SER A 118 15.51 6.19 -1.56
N ALA A 119 15.29 5.32 -0.59
CA ALA A 119 16.32 4.86 0.33
C ALA A 119 17.01 3.58 -0.14
N LEU A 120 16.54 2.95 -1.23
CA LEU A 120 17.08 1.71 -1.75
C LEU A 120 18.13 1.98 -2.84
N ASP A 121 19.27 1.31 -2.74
CA ASP A 121 20.35 1.41 -3.73
C ASP A 121 20.05 0.62 -5.01
N ASP A 122 19.34 -0.51 -4.88
CA ASP A 122 18.97 -1.39 -5.97
C ASP A 122 17.55 -1.07 -6.43
N GLN A 123 17.44 -0.40 -7.56
CA GLN A 123 16.18 0.00 -8.16
C GLN A 123 15.55 -1.12 -9.01
N ASP A 124 16.34 -2.09 -9.48
CA ASP A 124 15.88 -3.15 -10.37
C ASP A 124 14.93 -4.13 -9.66
N LYS A 125 14.93 -4.15 -8.31
CA LYS A 125 14.01 -4.98 -7.52
C LYS A 125 12.70 -4.29 -7.15
N ILE A 126 12.50 -3.03 -7.58
CA ILE A 126 11.33 -2.24 -7.23
C ILE A 126 10.27 -2.35 -8.32
N ILE A 127 9.13 -2.93 -7.97
CA ILE A 127 7.93 -2.95 -8.81
C ILE A 127 7.06 -1.75 -8.41
N HIS A 128 6.63 -0.96 -9.38
CA HIS A 128 5.87 0.26 -9.14
C HIS A 128 4.83 0.52 -10.23
N SER A 129 3.69 1.07 -9.85
CA SER A 129 2.62 1.41 -10.79
C SER A 129 2.80 2.80 -11.43
N LEU A 130 3.14 3.80 -10.62
CA LEU A 130 3.46 5.15 -11.10
C LEU A 130 4.98 5.34 -11.15
N PRO A 131 5.51 6.18 -12.07
CA PRO A 131 6.93 6.48 -12.15
C PRO A 131 7.50 6.93 -10.80
N LEU A 132 8.69 6.44 -10.44
CA LEU A 132 9.36 6.84 -9.22
C LEU A 132 9.83 8.29 -9.33
N THR A 133 9.41 9.13 -8.39
CA THR A 133 9.85 10.53 -8.31
C THR A 133 11.19 10.63 -7.60
N THR A 134 12.17 11.28 -8.23
CA THR A 134 13.42 11.62 -7.54
C THR A 134 13.25 12.96 -6.86
N HIS A 135 13.31 13.00 -5.52
CA HIS A 135 13.45 14.28 -4.82
C HIS A 135 14.89 14.79 -5.02
N ASP A 136 15.12 15.59 -6.04
CA ASP A 136 16.28 16.46 -6.08
C ASP A 136 16.11 17.46 -4.93
N HIS A 137 16.81 17.23 -3.82
CA HIS A 137 17.03 18.25 -2.80
C HIS A 137 17.94 19.32 -3.40
N ASP A 138 17.38 20.16 -4.25
CA ASP A 138 18.02 21.41 -4.63
C ASP A 138 18.02 22.31 -3.39
N HIS A 139 19.10 22.24 -2.61
CA HIS A 139 19.43 23.25 -1.63
C HIS A 139 19.78 24.53 -2.40
N GLY A 140 18.74 25.28 -2.76
CA GLY A 140 18.90 26.61 -3.33
C GLY A 140 19.70 27.49 -2.38
N ASP A 141 20.96 27.64 -2.68
CA ASP A 141 21.75 28.75 -2.21
C ASP A 141 21.10 30.02 -2.76
N GLU A 142 20.48 30.80 -1.88
CA GLU A 142 20.01 32.15 -2.17
C GLU A 142 21.23 33.01 -2.59
N HIS A 143 21.34 33.26 -3.88
CA HIS A 143 22.07 34.41 -4.38
C HIS A 143 21.17 35.29 -5.21
N ASP A 144 20.80 36.46 -4.62
CA ASP A 144 20.34 37.63 -5.33
C ASP A 144 21.25 37.91 -6.55
N ASP A 145 20.67 38.14 -7.72
CA ASP A 145 20.73 39.34 -8.51
C ASP A 145 20.41 39.16 -9.98
N GLU A 146 19.49 40.06 -10.43
CA GLU A 146 19.37 40.68 -11.75
C GLU A 146 18.84 39.86 -12.97
N ALA A 147 17.77 40.43 -13.45
CA ALA A 147 17.05 40.16 -14.68
C ALA A 147 17.92 40.07 -15.94
N HIS A 148 17.69 39.02 -16.76
CA HIS A 148 17.73 39.12 -18.22
C HIS A 148 16.86 38.04 -18.89
N GLY A 149 16.13 38.50 -19.92
CA GLY A 149 15.02 37.85 -20.58
C GLY A 149 15.36 36.62 -21.44
N HIS A 150 14.27 35.91 -21.65
CA HIS A 150 13.88 35.08 -22.80
C HIS A 150 14.96 34.27 -23.53
N GLU A 151 14.83 32.94 -23.47
CA GLU A 151 14.61 32.15 -24.67
C GLU A 151 14.16 30.72 -24.25
N ALA A 152 13.11 30.23 -24.93
CA ALA A 152 12.58 28.90 -24.74
C ALA A 152 13.62 27.87 -25.24
N HIS A 153 14.07 27.00 -24.35
CA HIS A 153 14.82 25.82 -24.74
C HIS A 153 13.91 24.60 -24.58
N GLU A 154 13.58 24.03 -25.72
CA GLU A 154 13.05 22.66 -25.82
C GLU A 154 14.03 21.70 -25.14
N HIS A 155 13.64 21.09 -24.04
CA HIS A 155 14.36 19.96 -23.48
C HIS A 155 13.95 18.71 -24.25
N VAL A 156 14.84 18.30 -25.14
CA VAL A 156 14.78 17.00 -25.82
C VAL A 156 15.09 15.95 -24.73
N ALA A 157 14.09 15.17 -24.39
CA ALA A 157 14.26 13.96 -23.60
C ALA A 157 15.17 12.98 -24.36
N HIS A 158 16.29 12.62 -23.78
CA HIS A 158 17.12 11.53 -24.27
C HIS A 158 16.48 10.21 -23.83
N ALA A 159 15.71 9.62 -24.73
CA ALA A 159 15.29 8.24 -24.61
C ALA A 159 16.54 7.34 -24.68
N HIS A 160 16.81 6.57 -23.66
CA HIS A 160 17.68 5.40 -23.76
C HIS A 160 16.84 4.26 -24.35
N ASP A 161 17.08 4.01 -25.62
CA ASP A 161 16.57 2.87 -26.36
C ASP A 161 17.22 1.59 -25.79
N HIS A 162 16.47 0.87 -24.96
CA HIS A 162 16.69 -0.54 -24.68
C HIS A 162 15.52 -1.29 -25.31
N GLY A 163 15.77 -1.75 -26.53
CA GLY A 163 14.81 -2.57 -27.24
C GLY A 163 14.64 -3.93 -26.57
N GLU A 164 13.41 -4.15 -26.13
CA GLU A 164 12.69 -5.41 -26.24
C GLU A 164 11.20 -5.08 -26.04
N GLU A 165 10.34 -5.65 -26.88
CA GLU A 165 8.92 -5.37 -26.94
C GLU A 165 8.21 -5.94 -25.69
N GLY A 166 8.31 -5.23 -24.57
CA GLY A 166 7.41 -5.35 -23.43
C GLY A 166 6.27 -4.34 -23.64
N HIS A 167 5.05 -4.81 -23.74
CA HIS A 167 3.88 -3.96 -23.72
C HIS A 167 3.67 -3.42 -22.28
N SER A 168 4.45 -2.42 -21.89
CA SER A 168 4.13 -1.63 -20.71
C SER A 168 2.97 -0.71 -21.07
N HIS A 169 1.80 -1.04 -20.64
CA HIS A 169 0.70 -0.08 -20.56
C HIS A 169 1.01 0.83 -19.35
N GLU A 170 1.79 1.89 -19.57
CA GLU A 170 2.01 2.89 -18.56
C GLU A 170 0.65 3.52 -18.20
N VAL A 171 0.21 3.32 -16.97
CA VAL A 171 -0.96 4.02 -16.44
C VAL A 171 -0.62 5.50 -16.38
N GLU A 172 -1.39 6.35 -17.07
CA GLU A 172 -1.19 7.80 -17.05
C GLU A 172 -1.59 8.36 -15.68
N SER A 173 -0.69 9.15 -15.08
CA SER A 173 -0.98 9.85 -13.83
C SER A 173 -2.08 10.90 -14.05
N ILE A 174 -3.13 10.87 -13.24
CA ILE A 174 -4.20 11.87 -13.23
C ILE A 174 -3.74 13.08 -12.40
N ASP A 175 -3.31 14.15 -13.07
CA ASP A 175 -2.92 15.43 -12.44
C ASP A 175 -1.85 15.29 -11.32
N GLY A 176 -1.00 14.26 -11.37
CA GLY A 176 -0.01 13.97 -10.34
C GLY A 176 -0.59 13.30 -9.10
N ASN A 177 -1.83 12.80 -9.16
CA ASN A 177 -2.46 12.05 -8.09
C ASN A 177 -1.71 10.72 -7.87
N GLU A 178 -1.40 10.41 -6.64
CA GLU A 178 -0.63 9.22 -6.25
C GLU A 178 -1.49 8.05 -5.74
N HIS A 179 -2.82 8.23 -5.62
CA HIS A 179 -3.76 7.22 -5.11
C HIS A 179 -4.11 6.14 -6.16
N ILE A 180 -3.09 5.56 -6.79
CA ILE A 180 -3.19 4.66 -7.95
C ILE A 180 -3.82 3.30 -7.65
N TRP A 181 -3.81 2.87 -6.42
CA TRP A 181 -4.22 1.51 -6.03
C TRP A 181 -5.69 1.18 -6.21
N TYR A 182 -6.52 2.18 -6.50
CA TYR A 182 -7.91 1.96 -6.89
C TYR A 182 -8.11 1.91 -8.40
N ASP A 183 -7.04 1.96 -9.19
CA ASP A 183 -7.12 1.69 -10.63
C ASP A 183 -7.06 0.17 -10.87
N PRO A 184 -8.15 -0.45 -11.40
CA PRO A 184 -8.14 -1.87 -11.72
C PRO A 184 -7.00 -2.29 -12.65
N THR A 185 -6.66 -1.45 -13.64
CA THR A 185 -5.58 -1.74 -14.59
C THR A 185 -4.23 -1.77 -13.89
N ALA A 186 -3.95 -0.77 -13.07
CA ALA A 186 -2.72 -0.66 -12.30
C ALA A 186 -2.50 -1.87 -11.35
N VAL A 187 -3.56 -2.30 -10.67
CA VAL A 187 -3.48 -3.46 -9.76
C VAL A 187 -3.16 -4.73 -10.54
N MET A 188 -3.77 -4.93 -11.71
CA MET A 188 -3.50 -6.10 -12.56
C MET A 188 -2.07 -6.07 -13.12
N GLU A 189 -1.57 -4.91 -13.53
CA GLU A 189 -0.19 -4.75 -14.04
C GLU A 189 0.84 -5.04 -12.96
N VAL A 190 0.69 -4.50 -11.76
CA VAL A 190 1.58 -4.80 -10.61
C VAL A 190 1.57 -6.29 -10.28
N ALA A 191 0.40 -6.94 -10.29
CA ALA A 191 0.32 -8.39 -10.07
C ALA A 191 1.08 -9.18 -11.16
N HIS A 192 0.97 -8.74 -12.42
CA HIS A 192 1.69 -9.32 -13.54
C HIS A 192 3.21 -9.21 -13.38
N GLU A 193 3.70 -8.02 -13.07
CA GLU A 193 5.13 -7.76 -12.84
C GLU A 193 5.69 -8.57 -11.67
N ILE A 194 4.91 -8.72 -10.59
CA ILE A 194 5.29 -9.57 -9.45
C ILE A 194 5.43 -11.03 -9.91
N ALA A 195 4.46 -11.54 -10.69
CA ALA A 195 4.50 -12.92 -11.18
C ALA A 195 5.68 -13.16 -12.14
N GLU A 196 5.95 -12.20 -13.04
CA GLU A 196 7.11 -12.26 -13.92
C GLU A 196 8.43 -12.26 -13.14
N HIS A 197 8.59 -11.36 -12.18
CA HIS A 197 9.81 -11.27 -11.37
C HIS A 197 10.05 -12.56 -10.57
N ILE A 198 9.01 -13.12 -9.94
CA ILE A 198 9.11 -14.41 -9.24
C ILE A 198 9.56 -15.52 -10.20
N ASN A 199 8.99 -15.58 -11.40
CA ASN A 199 9.34 -16.58 -12.41
C ASN A 199 10.77 -16.41 -12.94
N ASP A 200 11.28 -15.18 -13.00
CA ASP A 200 12.66 -14.88 -13.44
C ASP A 200 13.68 -15.36 -12.39
N VAL A 201 13.44 -15.10 -11.11
CA VAL A 201 14.35 -15.51 -10.03
C VAL A 201 14.17 -16.98 -9.64
N ALA A 202 12.98 -17.54 -9.83
CA ALA A 202 12.63 -18.92 -9.53
C ALA A 202 11.83 -19.57 -10.67
N PRO A 203 12.45 -19.96 -11.81
CA PRO A 203 11.72 -20.42 -13.00
C PRO A 203 10.84 -21.67 -12.80
N ALA A 204 10.97 -22.37 -11.69
CA ALA A 204 10.13 -23.52 -11.35
C ALA A 204 8.89 -23.15 -10.56
N ALA A 205 8.78 -21.91 -10.16
CA ALA A 205 7.71 -21.42 -9.29
C ALA A 205 6.33 -21.38 -9.97
N ASN A 206 6.29 -21.11 -11.29
CA ASN A 206 5.07 -20.96 -12.08
C ASN A 206 4.08 -19.97 -11.42
N ALA A 207 4.59 -18.86 -10.91
CA ALA A 207 3.77 -17.78 -10.35
C ALA A 207 2.80 -17.25 -11.40
N SER A 208 1.59 -16.90 -10.98
CA SER A 208 0.50 -16.46 -11.86
C SER A 208 -0.26 -15.31 -11.23
N ASP A 209 -0.64 -14.34 -12.05
CA ASP A 209 -1.50 -13.21 -11.72
C ASP A 209 -3.00 -13.51 -11.94
N GLU A 210 -3.34 -14.70 -12.46
CA GLU A 210 -4.70 -15.04 -12.94
C GLU A 210 -5.78 -14.80 -11.87
N GLU A 211 -5.51 -15.06 -10.60
CA GLU A 211 -6.49 -14.85 -9.53
C GLU A 211 -6.78 -13.36 -9.31
N VAL A 212 -5.72 -12.53 -9.28
CA VAL A 212 -5.85 -11.07 -9.16
C VAL A 212 -6.60 -10.50 -10.36
N VAL A 213 -6.20 -10.89 -11.57
CA VAL A 213 -6.84 -10.45 -12.82
C VAL A 213 -8.33 -10.81 -12.84
N ASN A 214 -8.70 -12.00 -12.40
CA ASN A 214 -10.10 -12.42 -12.38
C ASN A 214 -10.93 -11.62 -11.36
N GLN A 215 -10.40 -11.38 -10.16
CA GLN A 215 -11.08 -10.62 -9.12
C GLN A 215 -11.26 -9.15 -9.54
N VAL A 216 -10.18 -8.52 -9.96
CA VAL A 216 -10.14 -7.09 -10.30
C VAL A 216 -10.92 -6.78 -11.57
N SER A 217 -10.85 -7.64 -12.61
CA SER A 217 -11.69 -7.49 -13.82
C SER A 217 -13.19 -7.60 -13.51
N GLY A 218 -13.55 -8.39 -12.48
CA GLY A 218 -14.92 -8.44 -12.00
C GLY A 218 -15.37 -7.12 -11.37
N LEU A 219 -14.52 -6.49 -10.58
CA LEU A 219 -14.77 -5.17 -9.98
C LEU A 219 -14.85 -4.08 -11.05
N ASP A 220 -13.91 -4.07 -11.99
CA ASP A 220 -13.88 -3.13 -13.11
C ASP A 220 -15.18 -3.20 -13.95
N SER A 221 -15.64 -4.40 -14.24
CA SER A 221 -16.91 -4.60 -14.96
C SER A 221 -18.09 -3.97 -14.22
N ARG A 222 -18.13 -4.06 -12.90
CA ARG A 222 -19.18 -3.47 -12.05
C ARG A 222 -19.09 -1.94 -12.03
N LEU A 223 -17.87 -1.37 -12.01
CA LEU A 223 -17.65 0.08 -12.10
C LEU A 223 -18.23 0.64 -13.41
N HIS A 224 -18.01 -0.03 -14.53
CA HIS A 224 -18.56 0.36 -15.83
C HIS A 224 -20.09 0.29 -15.91
N GLU A 225 -20.75 -0.45 -15.01
CA GLU A 225 -22.22 -0.56 -14.93
C GLU A 225 -22.86 0.51 -14.04
N LEU A 226 -22.05 1.29 -13.29
CA LEU A 226 -22.57 2.35 -12.43
C LEU A 226 -23.27 3.46 -13.22
N GLY A 227 -24.37 3.97 -12.67
CA GLY A 227 -25.13 5.08 -13.23
C GLY A 227 -24.39 6.41 -13.16
N LYS A 228 -24.85 7.38 -13.96
CA LYS A 228 -24.31 8.74 -13.92
C LYS A 228 -24.69 9.43 -12.62
N LYS A 229 -23.71 9.89 -11.88
CA LYS A 229 -23.83 10.65 -10.65
C LYS A 229 -22.83 11.80 -10.68
N ASN A 230 -23.15 12.89 -10.03
CA ASN A 230 -22.22 13.96 -9.77
C ASN A 230 -21.64 13.79 -8.37
N TYR A 231 -20.33 13.83 -8.25
CA TYR A 231 -19.68 13.70 -6.96
C TYR A 231 -18.76 14.88 -6.65
N VAL A 232 -18.44 15.03 -5.38
CA VAL A 232 -17.30 15.83 -4.90
C VAL A 232 -16.47 14.97 -3.96
N GLN A 233 -15.20 15.30 -3.79
CA GLN A 233 -14.28 14.57 -2.94
C GLN A 233 -13.74 15.45 -1.80
N SER A 234 -13.62 14.87 -0.61
CA SER A 234 -12.87 15.50 0.49
C SER A 234 -11.36 15.47 0.25
N GLU A 235 -10.92 14.49 -0.53
CA GLU A 235 -9.58 14.25 -1.03
C GLU A 235 -9.70 13.44 -2.32
N PRO A 236 -8.85 13.64 -3.34
CA PRO A 236 -8.97 12.99 -4.64
C PRO A 236 -8.50 11.52 -4.61
N ILE A 237 -8.96 10.75 -3.62
CA ILE A 237 -8.59 9.35 -3.40
C ILE A 237 -9.21 8.40 -4.43
N ALA A 238 -10.35 8.77 -5.01
CA ALA A 238 -11.10 7.90 -5.90
C ALA A 238 -10.97 8.26 -7.39
N ASP A 239 -10.03 9.12 -7.76
CA ASP A 239 -9.90 9.58 -9.15
C ASP A 239 -9.73 8.43 -10.14
N TYR A 240 -8.79 7.54 -9.85
CA TYR A 240 -8.53 6.38 -10.71
C TYR A 240 -9.69 5.39 -10.74
N LEU A 241 -10.33 5.17 -9.59
CA LEU A 241 -11.52 4.34 -9.49
C LEU A 241 -12.66 4.87 -10.35
N LEU A 242 -12.97 6.17 -10.17
CA LEU A 242 -14.13 6.81 -10.81
C LEU A 242 -13.87 7.14 -12.29
N ALA A 243 -12.61 7.13 -12.74
CA ALA A 243 -12.27 7.19 -14.17
C ALA A 243 -12.84 5.99 -14.96
N HIS A 244 -13.10 4.85 -14.31
CA HIS A 244 -13.76 3.67 -14.90
C HIS A 244 -15.29 3.77 -14.93
N THR A 245 -15.87 4.92 -14.57
CA THR A 245 -17.32 5.14 -14.47
C THR A 245 -17.77 6.29 -15.39
N GLU A 246 -19.09 6.49 -15.49
CA GLU A 246 -19.67 7.67 -16.14
C GLU A 246 -20.02 8.79 -15.10
N MET A 247 -19.46 8.74 -13.88
CA MET A 247 -19.67 9.76 -12.86
C MET A 247 -18.84 11.01 -13.15
N GLU A 248 -19.33 12.19 -12.72
CA GLU A 248 -18.72 13.50 -13.01
C GLU A 248 -18.24 14.17 -11.72
N ASP A 249 -16.94 14.56 -11.68
CA ASP A 249 -16.35 15.28 -10.55
C ASP A 249 -16.72 16.78 -10.60
N LEU A 250 -17.43 17.25 -9.59
CA LEU A 250 -17.76 18.66 -9.38
C LEU A 250 -16.92 19.32 -8.29
N THR A 251 -15.83 18.64 -7.83
CA THR A 251 -14.91 19.22 -6.84
C THR A 251 -14.29 20.50 -7.40
N PRO A 252 -14.43 21.66 -6.75
CA PRO A 252 -13.84 22.90 -7.26
C PRO A 252 -12.33 22.80 -7.46
N GLU A 253 -11.85 23.25 -8.62
CA GLU A 253 -10.45 23.12 -9.05
C GLU A 253 -9.44 23.61 -7.99
N GLY A 254 -9.69 24.75 -7.34
CA GLY A 254 -8.81 25.28 -6.30
C GLY A 254 -8.71 24.39 -5.08
N TYR A 255 -9.83 23.77 -4.67
CA TYR A 255 -9.85 22.82 -3.57
C TYR A 255 -9.10 21.52 -3.95
N ARG A 256 -9.44 20.96 -5.13
CA ARG A 256 -8.80 19.76 -5.66
C ARG A 256 -7.28 19.92 -5.79
N HIS A 257 -6.81 21.01 -6.39
CA HIS A 257 -5.38 21.28 -6.56
C HIS A 257 -4.63 21.40 -5.24
N ALA A 258 -5.22 22.10 -4.24
CA ALA A 258 -4.61 22.22 -2.91
C ALA A 258 -4.51 20.85 -2.22
N SER A 259 -5.55 20.02 -2.35
CA SER A 259 -5.59 18.67 -1.77
C SER A 259 -4.54 17.74 -2.41
N LEU A 260 -4.44 17.71 -3.74
CA LEU A 260 -3.42 16.95 -4.49
C LEU A 260 -1.97 17.36 -4.13
N SER A 261 -1.79 18.60 -3.72
CA SER A 261 -0.46 19.13 -3.32
C SER A 261 -0.15 18.88 -1.84
N HIS A 262 -0.94 18.06 -1.14
CA HIS A 262 -0.89 17.86 0.33
C HIS A 262 -0.91 19.18 1.11
N GLY A 263 -1.47 20.24 0.49
CA GLY A 263 -1.63 21.56 1.07
C GLY A 263 -2.97 21.71 1.78
N GLU A 264 -3.04 22.65 2.72
CA GLU A 264 -4.33 23.04 3.30
C GLU A 264 -5.07 23.96 2.34
N PRO A 265 -6.27 23.58 1.81
CA PRO A 265 -7.06 24.42 0.93
C PRO A 265 -7.36 25.79 1.56
N ALA A 266 -7.28 26.85 0.77
CA ALA A 266 -7.59 28.18 1.26
C ALA A 266 -9.07 28.28 1.68
N ALA A 267 -9.39 29.23 2.55
CA ALA A 267 -10.77 29.41 3.03
C ALA A 267 -11.77 29.70 1.90
N ALA A 268 -11.31 30.28 0.79
CA ALA A 268 -12.12 30.52 -0.40
C ALA A 268 -12.45 29.23 -1.15
N ASP A 269 -11.47 28.31 -1.23
CA ASP A 269 -11.62 27.01 -1.91
C ASP A 269 -12.54 26.09 -1.12
N LEU A 270 -12.38 26.04 0.21
CA LEU A 270 -13.35 25.37 1.09
C LEU A 270 -14.77 25.97 0.95
N ALA A 271 -14.89 27.30 0.87
CA ALA A 271 -16.20 27.93 0.69
C ALA A 271 -16.83 27.53 -0.65
N ALA A 272 -16.04 27.45 -1.73
CA ALA A 272 -16.51 27.00 -3.04
C ALA A 272 -17.03 25.54 -2.98
N LEU A 273 -16.33 24.63 -2.30
CA LEU A 273 -16.79 23.24 -2.12
C LEU A 273 -18.08 23.17 -1.29
N ILE A 274 -18.17 23.94 -0.21
CA ILE A 274 -19.40 24.02 0.60
C ILE A 274 -20.58 24.60 -0.20
N ASP A 275 -20.33 25.58 -1.08
CA ASP A 275 -21.36 26.16 -1.96
C ASP A 275 -21.79 25.14 -3.03
N GLU A 276 -20.84 24.31 -3.55
CA GLU A 276 -21.17 23.24 -4.50
C GLU A 276 -22.05 22.17 -3.85
N LEU A 277 -21.73 21.71 -2.64
CA LEU A 277 -22.58 20.79 -1.87
C LEU A 277 -24.00 21.32 -1.68
N LYS A 278 -24.17 22.66 -1.55
CA LYS A 278 -25.49 23.32 -1.40
C LYS A 278 -26.16 23.65 -2.72
N SER A 279 -25.51 23.43 -3.84
CA SER A 279 -26.05 23.78 -5.17
C SER A 279 -27.25 22.92 -5.57
N GLY A 280 -27.36 21.71 -5.01
CA GLY A 280 -28.34 20.70 -5.38
C GLY A 280 -27.95 19.90 -6.63
N ASN A 281 -26.69 20.02 -7.09
CA ASN A 281 -26.16 19.29 -8.24
C ASN A 281 -25.37 18.05 -7.84
N VAL A 282 -24.91 17.97 -6.58
CA VAL A 282 -24.07 16.88 -6.06
C VAL A 282 -24.95 15.74 -5.55
N ASP A 283 -24.68 14.53 -6.02
CA ASP A 283 -25.39 13.33 -5.62
C ASP A 283 -24.66 12.60 -4.47
N VAL A 284 -23.32 12.63 -4.46
CA VAL A 284 -22.51 11.90 -3.48
C VAL A 284 -21.24 12.66 -3.09
N LEU A 285 -20.88 12.57 -1.81
CA LEU A 285 -19.57 12.95 -1.28
C LEU A 285 -18.70 11.68 -1.14
N ILE A 286 -17.56 11.66 -1.82
CA ILE A 286 -16.49 10.69 -1.54
C ILE A 286 -15.65 11.24 -0.39
N TYR A 287 -15.56 10.49 0.69
CA TYR A 287 -14.96 10.94 1.93
C TYR A 287 -13.84 10.00 2.39
N ASN A 288 -12.63 10.55 2.58
CA ASN A 288 -11.53 9.79 3.18
C ASN A 288 -11.59 9.90 4.73
N PRO A 289 -11.88 8.81 5.46
CA PRO A 289 -11.94 8.84 6.92
C PRO A 289 -10.56 8.87 7.59
N GLN A 290 -9.47 8.54 6.88
CA GLN A 290 -8.11 8.47 7.44
C GLN A 290 -7.43 9.84 7.49
N THR A 291 -7.81 10.79 6.62
CA THR A 291 -7.31 12.17 6.59
C THR A 291 -8.27 13.16 7.25
N GLN A 292 -8.91 12.74 8.34
CA GLN A 292 -9.92 13.55 9.02
C GLN A 292 -9.32 14.79 9.69
N THR A 293 -9.85 15.97 9.31
CA THR A 293 -9.56 17.27 9.89
C THR A 293 -10.87 18.00 10.29
N ASP A 294 -10.77 19.15 10.94
CA ASP A 294 -11.94 20.02 11.19
C ASP A 294 -12.58 20.46 9.87
N MET A 295 -11.77 20.63 8.80
CA MET A 295 -12.22 21.02 7.47
C MET A 295 -13.01 19.89 6.82
N THR A 296 -12.44 18.70 6.71
CA THR A 296 -13.09 17.53 6.09
C THR A 296 -14.33 17.09 6.88
N THR A 297 -14.30 17.20 8.22
CA THR A 297 -15.49 17.01 9.08
C THR A 297 -16.60 18.00 8.73
N ARG A 298 -16.27 19.26 8.46
CA ARG A 298 -17.27 20.27 8.06
C ARG A 298 -17.86 19.98 6.69
N ILE A 299 -17.05 19.50 5.73
CA ILE A 299 -17.51 19.07 4.40
C ILE A 299 -18.53 17.95 4.56
N ARG A 300 -18.18 16.89 5.29
CA ARG A 300 -19.07 15.75 5.59
C ARG A 300 -20.38 16.21 6.22
N THR A 301 -20.30 16.99 7.30
CA THR A 301 -21.49 17.48 7.99
C THR A 301 -22.38 18.29 7.06
N THR A 302 -21.79 19.08 6.13
CA THR A 302 -22.58 19.83 5.15
C THR A 302 -23.29 18.89 4.18
N ALA A 303 -22.61 17.86 3.68
CA ALA A 303 -23.23 16.88 2.79
C ALA A 303 -24.40 16.16 3.48
N GLU A 304 -24.20 15.71 4.74
CA GLU A 304 -25.24 15.06 5.56
C GLU A 304 -26.44 15.99 5.80
N ASP A 305 -26.21 17.28 6.10
CA ASP A 305 -27.27 18.30 6.32
C ASP A 305 -28.08 18.58 5.04
N GLU A 306 -27.45 18.52 3.87
CA GLU A 306 -28.10 18.67 2.56
C GLU A 306 -28.73 17.36 2.05
N GLY A 307 -28.53 16.24 2.75
CA GLY A 307 -29.09 14.93 2.38
C GLY A 307 -28.35 14.27 1.22
N ILE A 308 -27.09 14.63 1.01
CA ILE A 308 -26.19 14.01 0.03
C ILE A 308 -25.63 12.72 0.62
N ASP A 309 -25.61 11.65 -0.15
CA ASP A 309 -25.02 10.38 0.24
C ASP A 309 -23.50 10.52 0.46
N VAL A 310 -22.98 9.82 1.46
CA VAL A 310 -21.55 9.82 1.77
C VAL A 310 -21.00 8.40 1.58
N VAL A 311 -20.05 8.26 0.66
CA VAL A 311 -19.30 7.02 0.47
C VAL A 311 -17.91 7.19 1.05
N GLU A 312 -17.57 6.36 2.03
CA GLU A 312 -16.25 6.37 2.66
C GLU A 312 -15.28 5.50 1.86
N ILE A 313 -14.17 6.08 1.46
CA ILE A 313 -13.07 5.39 0.78
C ILE A 313 -11.79 5.77 1.52
N GLY A 314 -11.13 4.78 2.13
CA GLY A 314 -9.88 4.97 2.85
C GLY A 314 -8.66 4.61 2.01
N GLU A 315 -7.48 4.96 2.50
CA GLU A 315 -6.22 4.70 1.82
C GLU A 315 -5.71 3.28 2.01
N THR A 316 -6.10 2.64 3.09
CA THR A 316 -5.72 1.27 3.43
C THR A 316 -6.91 0.52 3.98
N PRO A 317 -7.00 -0.81 3.78
CA PRO A 317 -8.06 -1.64 4.33
C PRO A 317 -8.12 -1.56 5.86
N PRO A 318 -9.32 -1.69 6.44
CA PRO A 318 -9.47 -1.87 7.88
C PRO A 318 -8.74 -3.12 8.40
N ASP A 319 -8.38 -3.11 9.70
CA ASP A 319 -7.81 -4.28 10.36
C ASP A 319 -8.66 -5.55 10.08
N HIS A 320 -8.01 -6.64 9.71
CA HIS A 320 -8.62 -7.94 9.41
C HIS A 320 -9.41 -8.05 8.10
N GLN A 321 -9.29 -7.07 7.22
CA GLN A 321 -9.84 -7.11 5.87
C GLN A 321 -8.68 -6.98 4.87
N ASN A 322 -8.67 -7.80 3.82
CA ASN A 322 -7.69 -7.65 2.75
C ASN A 322 -8.15 -6.60 1.73
N PHE A 323 -7.21 -6.18 0.88
CA PHE A 323 -7.47 -5.15 -0.12
C PHE A 323 -8.62 -5.52 -1.08
N PHE A 324 -8.69 -6.76 -1.55
CA PHE A 324 -9.73 -7.17 -2.51
C PHE A 324 -11.12 -7.16 -1.89
N GLU A 325 -11.25 -7.58 -0.63
CA GLU A 325 -12.50 -7.51 0.11
C GLU A 325 -12.91 -6.05 0.34
N TYR A 326 -11.95 -5.18 0.64
CA TYR A 326 -12.21 -3.76 0.83
C TYR A 326 -12.56 -3.06 -0.49
N PHE A 327 -11.88 -3.38 -1.57
CA PHE A 327 -12.21 -2.88 -2.90
C PHE A 327 -13.63 -3.29 -3.32
N ASP A 328 -14.02 -4.55 -3.08
CA ASP A 328 -15.40 -5.02 -3.31
C ASP A 328 -16.43 -4.24 -2.48
N GLU A 329 -16.13 -3.92 -1.21
CA GLU A 329 -16.97 -3.10 -0.35
C GLU A 329 -17.13 -1.67 -0.89
N VAL A 330 -16.05 -1.06 -1.35
CA VAL A 330 -16.06 0.28 -1.98
C VAL A 330 -16.97 0.26 -3.22
N VAL A 331 -16.78 -0.70 -4.14
CA VAL A 331 -17.62 -0.83 -5.34
C VAL A 331 -19.08 -1.07 -4.97
N SER A 332 -19.34 -1.94 -4.00
CA SER A 332 -20.69 -2.22 -3.49
C SER A 332 -21.37 -0.99 -2.88
N SER A 333 -20.60 -0.13 -2.23
CA SER A 333 -21.09 1.14 -1.66
C SER A 333 -21.50 2.13 -2.75
N LEU A 334 -20.75 2.16 -3.87
CA LEU A 334 -21.11 2.96 -5.05
C LEU A 334 -22.36 2.41 -5.76
N GLU A 335 -22.48 1.09 -5.90
CA GLU A 335 -23.69 0.45 -6.46
C GLU A 335 -24.96 0.73 -5.65
N ALA A 336 -24.83 0.86 -4.33
CA ALA A 336 -25.94 1.17 -3.44
C ALA A 336 -26.56 2.56 -3.70
N LEU A 337 -25.83 3.48 -4.35
CA LEU A 337 -26.34 4.79 -4.76
C LEU A 337 -27.40 4.71 -5.87
N ASP A 338 -27.45 3.59 -6.60
CA ASP A 338 -28.41 3.35 -7.69
C ASP A 338 -29.65 2.56 -7.25
N ALA A 339 -29.71 2.15 -5.97
CA ALA A 339 -30.80 1.36 -5.39
C ALA A 339 -31.90 2.26 -4.82
#